data_0e6fb6c9c831dd8a5a56892963f23612
#
_entry.id   0e6fb6c9c831dd8a5a56892963f23612
#
_cell.length_a   1.000
_cell.length_b   1.000
_cell.length_c   1.000
_cell.angle_alpha   90.00
_cell.angle_beta   90.00
_cell.angle_gamma   90.00
#
_symmetry.space_group_name_H-M   'P 1'
#
loop_
_entity.id
_entity.type
_entity.pdbx_description
1 polymer ?
#
loop_
_entity_poly.entity_id
_entity_poly.type
_entity_poly.pdbx_seq_one_letter_code
_entity_poly.pdbx_strand_id
1 'polypeptide(L)'
;MFVRTAGERDLDAIRAVLVETWHATYDAIYGAAKVTEITDEWHSIASLKARLIKPNSDFLVADDGKRIGGVAFAESIDGGKLVVLRQLYVLPSLQGRGIGGMLLDEIIESFPEAQAIRLEVEAQNTRAIAFYEANGFVRSGDTGERTGTFGEPTLVYRRPLAG
;
A
#
# COMPACT_ATOMS: atom_id res chain seq x y z
N MET A 1 1.96 9.56 -16.55
CA MET A 1 1.65 9.13 -15.17
C MET A 1 2.40 10.01 -14.19
N PHE A 2 1.70 10.62 -13.28
CA PHE A 2 2.32 11.42 -12.22
C PHE A 2 1.72 11.06 -10.87
N VAL A 3 2.50 11.24 -9.80
CA VAL A 3 2.10 10.95 -8.43
C VAL A 3 1.72 12.26 -7.74
N ARG A 4 0.59 12.27 -7.07
CA ARG A 4 0.10 13.43 -6.33
C ARG A 4 -0.65 13.01 -5.08
N THR A 5 -0.88 13.94 -4.17
CA THR A 5 -1.68 13.71 -2.97
C THR A 5 -3.14 13.43 -3.35
N ALA A 6 -3.73 12.44 -2.70
CA ALA A 6 -5.13 12.11 -2.87
C ALA A 6 -6.04 13.20 -2.31
N GLY A 7 -7.17 13.43 -2.95
CA GLY A 7 -8.19 14.34 -2.48
C GLY A 7 -9.54 13.64 -2.35
N GLU A 8 -10.49 14.32 -1.72
CA GLU A 8 -11.84 13.75 -1.50
C GLU A 8 -12.52 13.35 -2.80
N ARG A 9 -12.29 14.08 -3.88
CA ARG A 9 -12.84 13.78 -5.21
C ARG A 9 -12.30 12.48 -5.81
N ASP A 10 -11.20 11.94 -5.27
CA ASP A 10 -10.56 10.73 -5.78
C ASP A 10 -11.07 9.45 -5.12
N LEU A 11 -11.89 9.55 -4.08
CA LEU A 11 -12.23 8.40 -3.23
C LEU A 11 -12.90 7.26 -3.98
N ASP A 12 -13.83 7.56 -4.89
CA ASP A 12 -14.50 6.51 -5.68
C ASP A 12 -13.50 5.78 -6.58
N ALA A 13 -12.61 6.53 -7.24
CA ALA A 13 -11.58 5.95 -8.10
C ALA A 13 -10.56 5.14 -7.30
N ILE A 14 -10.16 5.63 -6.13
CA ILE A 14 -9.27 4.92 -5.22
C ILE A 14 -9.90 3.60 -4.79
N ARG A 15 -11.16 3.62 -4.36
CA ARG A 15 -11.88 2.40 -3.98
C ARG A 15 -11.90 1.39 -5.12
N ALA A 16 -12.16 1.85 -6.34
CA ALA A 16 -12.17 0.98 -7.51
C ALA A 16 -10.83 0.28 -7.74
N VAL A 17 -9.72 1.01 -7.59
CA VAL A 17 -8.37 0.44 -7.68
C VAL A 17 -8.14 -0.63 -6.61
N LEU A 18 -8.50 -0.32 -5.37
CA LEU A 18 -8.31 -1.25 -4.25
C LEU A 18 -9.15 -2.52 -4.42
N VAL A 19 -10.41 -2.39 -4.79
CA VAL A 19 -11.31 -3.53 -4.99
C VAL A 19 -10.79 -4.42 -6.14
N GLU A 20 -10.47 -3.84 -7.28
CA GLU A 20 -9.97 -4.59 -8.43
C GLU A 20 -8.67 -5.31 -8.10
N THR A 21 -7.73 -4.63 -7.44
CA THR A 21 -6.44 -5.20 -7.08
C THR A 21 -6.59 -6.34 -6.07
N TRP A 22 -7.45 -6.17 -5.06
CA TRP A 22 -7.71 -7.21 -4.08
C TRP A 22 -8.31 -8.45 -4.71
N HIS A 23 -9.30 -8.29 -5.61
CA HIS A 23 -9.88 -9.41 -6.33
C HIS A 23 -8.85 -10.12 -7.22
N ALA A 24 -8.02 -9.37 -7.92
CA ALA A 24 -6.98 -9.95 -8.77
C ALA A 24 -5.95 -10.76 -7.98
N THR A 25 -5.65 -10.33 -6.75
CA THR A 25 -4.65 -10.99 -5.89
C THR A 25 -5.24 -12.17 -5.12
N TYR A 26 -6.44 -12.04 -4.58
CA TYR A 26 -6.95 -12.95 -3.55
C TYR A 26 -8.15 -13.82 -3.95
N ASP A 27 -8.84 -13.55 -5.05
CA ASP A 27 -10.02 -14.35 -5.45
C ASP A 27 -9.67 -15.84 -5.60
N ALA A 28 -8.53 -16.14 -6.22
CA ALA A 28 -8.10 -17.51 -6.44
C ALA A 28 -7.72 -18.23 -5.14
N ILE A 29 -7.39 -17.48 -4.09
CA ILE A 29 -6.94 -18.03 -2.80
C ILE A 29 -8.11 -18.16 -1.83
N TYR A 30 -8.95 -17.12 -1.73
CA TYR A 30 -9.98 -17.00 -0.68
C TYR A 30 -11.41 -16.96 -1.19
N GLY A 31 -11.60 -16.82 -2.51
CA GLY A 31 -12.91 -16.69 -3.14
C GLY A 31 -13.42 -15.25 -3.22
N ALA A 32 -14.11 -14.93 -4.31
CA ALA A 32 -14.57 -13.57 -4.60
C ALA A 32 -15.52 -13.02 -3.52
N ALA A 33 -16.40 -13.86 -2.95
CA ALA A 33 -17.34 -13.41 -1.92
C ALA A 33 -16.64 -12.92 -0.65
N LYS A 34 -15.60 -13.65 -0.22
CA LYS A 34 -14.81 -13.27 0.95
C LYS A 34 -14.05 -11.97 0.71
N VAL A 35 -13.44 -11.83 -0.46
CA VAL A 35 -12.72 -10.60 -0.84
C VAL A 35 -13.66 -9.41 -0.89
N THR A 36 -14.85 -9.57 -1.45
CA THR A 36 -15.88 -8.50 -1.48
C THR A 36 -16.23 -8.05 -0.06
N GLU A 37 -16.46 -9.00 0.85
CA GLU A 37 -16.77 -8.71 2.26
C GLU A 37 -15.66 -7.87 2.91
N ILE A 38 -14.41 -8.26 2.71
CA ILE A 38 -13.26 -7.57 3.28
C ILE A 38 -13.10 -6.17 2.69
N THR A 39 -13.19 -6.02 1.37
CA THR A 39 -13.03 -4.71 0.74
C THR A 39 -14.17 -3.76 1.07
N ASP A 40 -15.38 -4.27 1.26
CA ASP A 40 -16.54 -3.44 1.68
C ASP A 40 -16.33 -2.87 3.08
N GLU A 41 -15.65 -3.60 3.95
CA GLU A 41 -15.35 -3.14 5.30
C GLU A 41 -14.12 -2.24 5.36
N TRP A 42 -12.99 -2.70 4.82
CA TRP A 42 -11.69 -2.04 4.99
C TRP A 42 -11.44 -0.90 4.01
N HIS A 43 -12.06 -0.97 2.84
CA HIS A 43 -11.87 0.02 1.77
C HIS A 43 -13.16 0.74 1.42
N SER A 44 -14.04 0.90 2.39
CA SER A 44 -15.24 1.73 2.24
C SER A 44 -14.85 3.19 2.04
N ILE A 45 -15.75 3.97 1.46
CA ILE A 45 -15.54 5.42 1.30
C ILE A 45 -15.24 6.08 2.66
N ALA A 46 -15.95 5.68 3.71
CA ALA A 46 -15.70 6.22 5.06
C ALA A 46 -14.29 5.92 5.56
N SER A 47 -13.80 4.69 5.36
CA SER A 47 -12.43 4.31 5.74
C SER A 47 -11.39 5.10 4.96
N LEU A 48 -11.60 5.28 3.65
CA LEU A 48 -10.70 6.05 2.80
C LEU A 48 -10.70 7.53 3.17
N LYS A 49 -11.87 8.09 3.48
CA LYS A 49 -11.98 9.46 3.91
C LYS A 49 -11.20 9.73 5.20
N ALA A 50 -11.23 8.78 6.14
CA ALA A 50 -10.46 8.88 7.38
C ALA A 50 -8.95 8.92 7.11
N ARG A 51 -8.46 8.23 6.08
CA ARG A 51 -7.04 8.26 5.71
C ARG A 51 -6.58 9.60 5.16
N LEU A 52 -7.47 10.35 4.51
CA LEU A 52 -7.11 11.67 3.97
C LEU A 52 -6.69 12.65 5.05
N ILE A 53 -7.22 12.52 6.25
CA ILE A 53 -7.02 13.48 7.35
C ILE A 53 -6.16 12.91 8.48
N LYS A 54 -5.60 11.70 8.32
CA LYS A 54 -4.80 11.09 9.35
C LYS A 54 -3.48 11.87 9.53
N PRO A 55 -3.12 12.30 10.75
CA PRO A 55 -1.89 13.04 10.97
C PRO A 55 -0.65 12.15 10.74
N ASN A 56 0.44 12.77 10.33
CA ASN A 56 1.73 12.11 10.08
C ASN A 56 1.64 11.01 9.02
N SER A 57 0.78 11.21 8.04
CA SER A 57 0.58 10.26 6.96
C SER A 57 0.65 10.94 5.60
N ASP A 58 0.80 10.13 4.57
CA ASP A 58 0.74 10.58 3.19
C ASP A 58 -0.09 9.58 2.38
N PHE A 59 -1.09 10.10 1.68
CA PHE A 59 -1.99 9.32 0.85
C PHE A 59 -1.85 9.79 -0.59
N LEU A 60 -1.26 8.94 -1.43
CA LEU A 60 -0.87 9.31 -2.79
C LEU A 60 -1.63 8.49 -3.83
N VAL A 61 -1.83 9.10 -4.99
CA VAL A 61 -2.38 8.41 -6.16
C VAL A 61 -1.44 8.62 -7.35
N ALA A 62 -1.40 7.62 -8.22
CA ALA A 62 -0.74 7.72 -9.52
C ALA A 62 -1.82 7.99 -10.56
N ASP A 63 -1.72 9.12 -11.24
CA ASP A 63 -2.75 9.67 -12.12
C ASP A 63 -2.14 9.89 -13.50
N ASP A 64 -2.81 9.43 -14.54
CA ASP A 64 -2.36 9.63 -15.93
C ASP A 64 -3.05 10.83 -16.61
N GLY A 65 -3.86 11.58 -15.86
CA GLY A 65 -4.66 12.68 -16.39
C GLY A 65 -6.09 12.30 -16.74
N LYS A 66 -6.38 11.01 -16.80
CA LYS A 66 -7.71 10.46 -17.12
C LYS A 66 -8.23 9.53 -16.05
N ARG A 67 -7.34 8.72 -15.46
CA ARG A 67 -7.72 7.77 -14.41
C ARG A 67 -6.60 7.58 -13.41
N ILE A 68 -6.97 7.10 -12.23
CA ILE A 68 -6.03 6.69 -11.21
C ILE A 68 -5.68 5.22 -11.43
N GLY A 69 -4.37 4.93 -11.51
CA GLY A 69 -3.87 3.59 -11.77
C GLY A 69 -3.13 2.97 -10.60
N GLY A 70 -2.86 3.74 -9.56
CA GLY A 70 -2.16 3.25 -8.37
C GLY A 70 -2.45 4.10 -7.15
N VAL A 71 -2.22 3.52 -5.97
CA VAL A 71 -2.51 4.14 -4.67
C VAL A 71 -1.44 3.74 -3.68
N ALA A 72 -0.99 4.67 -2.85
CA ALA A 72 -0.10 4.39 -1.73
C ALA A 72 -0.55 5.14 -0.48
N PHE A 73 -0.44 4.48 0.67
CA PHE A 73 -0.70 5.09 1.97
C PHE A 73 0.38 4.68 2.96
N ALA A 74 0.99 5.65 3.61
CA ALA A 74 2.01 5.41 4.62
C ALA A 74 1.86 6.40 5.76
N GLU A 75 2.38 6.03 6.93
CA GLU A 75 2.40 6.90 8.09
C GLU A 75 3.73 6.79 8.82
N SER A 76 4.16 7.89 9.43
CA SER A 76 5.35 7.87 10.28
C SER A 76 4.96 7.62 11.73
N ILE A 77 5.78 6.83 12.40
CA ILE A 77 5.65 6.52 13.83
C ILE A 77 7.00 6.73 14.50
N ASP A 78 7.07 6.50 15.79
CA ASP A 78 8.32 6.60 16.57
C ASP A 78 9.00 7.97 16.39
N GLY A 79 8.22 9.03 16.55
CA GLY A 79 8.76 10.40 16.45
C GLY A 79 9.24 10.77 15.06
N GLY A 80 8.73 10.12 14.03
CA GLY A 80 9.10 10.37 12.63
C GLY A 80 10.26 9.52 12.13
N LYS A 81 10.83 8.65 12.97
CA LYS A 81 12.01 7.85 12.60
C LYS A 81 11.69 6.66 11.73
N LEU A 82 10.47 6.15 11.81
CA LEU A 82 10.03 4.97 11.07
C LEU A 82 8.79 5.29 10.26
N VAL A 83 8.84 4.97 8.99
CA VAL A 83 7.65 5.02 8.10
C VAL A 83 7.10 3.61 7.99
N VAL A 84 5.78 3.48 8.14
CA VAL A 84 5.08 2.21 7.90
C VAL A 84 4.28 2.37 6.62
N LEU A 85 4.64 1.59 5.61
CA LEU A 85 3.90 1.53 4.36
C LEU A 85 2.71 0.60 4.57
N ARG A 86 1.52 1.19 4.60
CA ARG A 86 0.28 0.45 4.87
C ARG A 86 -0.34 -0.13 3.61
N GLN A 87 -0.23 0.60 2.50
CA GLN A 87 -0.85 0.21 1.23
C GLN A 87 0.01 0.66 0.06
N LEU A 88 0.14 -0.20 -0.93
CA LEU A 88 0.77 0.10 -2.20
C LEU A 88 0.16 -0.82 -3.25
N TYR A 89 -0.72 -0.27 -4.08
CA TYR A 89 -1.46 -1.05 -5.07
C TYR A 89 -1.39 -0.38 -6.43
N VAL A 90 -1.22 -1.19 -7.46
CA VAL A 90 -1.27 -0.77 -8.86
C VAL A 90 -2.26 -1.65 -9.60
N LEU A 91 -3.11 -1.06 -10.42
CA LEU A 91 -4.06 -1.82 -11.24
C LEU A 91 -3.33 -2.95 -11.98
N PRO A 92 -3.93 -4.16 -12.03
CA PRO A 92 -3.27 -5.30 -12.69
C PRO A 92 -2.83 -5.00 -14.13
N SER A 93 -3.66 -4.28 -14.88
CA SER A 93 -3.38 -3.91 -16.27
C SER A 93 -2.19 -2.94 -16.43
N LEU A 94 -1.78 -2.29 -15.35
CA LEU A 94 -0.70 -1.29 -15.35
C LEU A 94 0.55 -1.74 -14.61
N GLN A 95 0.56 -2.96 -14.08
CA GLN A 95 1.73 -3.49 -13.41
C GLN A 95 2.89 -3.75 -14.39
N GLY A 96 4.11 -3.67 -13.88
CA GLY A 96 5.30 -3.84 -14.71
C GLY A 96 5.72 -2.59 -15.49
N ARG A 97 5.12 -1.43 -15.19
CA ARG A 97 5.42 -0.15 -15.86
C ARG A 97 6.13 0.86 -14.95
N GLY A 98 6.57 0.43 -13.76
CA GLY A 98 7.29 1.28 -12.84
C GLY A 98 6.43 2.17 -11.94
N ILE A 99 5.10 2.04 -11.98
CA ILE A 99 4.19 2.88 -11.19
C ILE A 99 4.36 2.63 -9.69
N GLY A 100 4.49 1.37 -9.29
CA GLY A 100 4.74 1.03 -7.88
C GLY A 100 6.02 1.66 -7.35
N GLY A 101 7.09 1.65 -8.14
CA GLY A 101 8.35 2.30 -7.81
C GLY A 101 8.22 3.81 -7.67
N MET A 102 7.46 4.45 -8.56
CA MET A 102 7.19 5.89 -8.48
C MET A 102 6.45 6.26 -7.20
N LEU A 103 5.43 5.49 -6.84
CA LEU A 103 4.67 5.70 -5.60
C LEU A 103 5.57 5.52 -4.38
N LEU A 104 6.38 4.46 -4.36
CA LEU A 104 7.31 4.19 -3.27
C LEU A 104 8.32 5.32 -3.11
N ASP A 105 8.91 5.81 -4.20
CA ASP A 105 9.88 6.90 -4.16
C ASP A 105 9.26 8.17 -3.58
N GLU A 106 8.03 8.51 -3.98
CA GLU A 106 7.32 9.68 -3.43
C GLU A 106 6.99 9.52 -1.95
N ILE A 107 6.61 8.32 -1.50
CA ILE A 107 6.40 8.05 -0.07
C ILE A 107 7.69 8.32 0.70
N ILE A 108 8.81 7.80 0.22
CA ILE A 108 10.11 8.00 0.88
C ILE A 108 10.48 9.48 0.94
N GLU A 109 10.27 10.22 -0.14
CA GLU A 109 10.54 11.65 -0.19
C GLU A 109 9.65 12.45 0.76
N SER A 110 8.44 11.98 1.05
CA SER A 110 7.51 12.64 1.96
C SER A 110 7.97 12.61 3.41
N PHE A 111 8.89 11.72 3.76
CA PHE A 111 9.38 11.54 5.12
C PHE A 111 10.91 11.62 5.18
N PRO A 112 11.49 12.80 4.91
CA PRO A 112 12.95 12.92 4.76
C PRO A 112 13.73 12.64 6.04
N GLU A 113 13.09 12.69 7.19
CA GLU A 113 13.72 12.43 8.48
C GLU A 113 13.68 10.96 8.92
N ALA A 114 12.94 10.14 8.18
CA ALA A 114 12.80 8.73 8.53
C ALA A 114 14.11 7.97 8.31
N GLN A 115 14.40 7.04 9.22
CA GLN A 115 15.62 6.23 9.19
C GLN A 115 15.37 4.88 8.51
N ALA A 116 14.12 4.45 8.44
CA ALA A 116 13.73 3.19 7.80
C ALA A 116 12.27 3.24 7.37
N ILE A 117 11.94 2.38 6.42
CA ILE A 117 10.57 2.10 6.02
C ILE A 117 10.28 0.62 6.24
N ARG A 118 9.13 0.32 6.83
CA ARG A 118 8.71 -1.04 7.19
C ARG A 118 7.34 -1.32 6.59
N LEU A 119 7.09 -2.57 6.27
CA LEU A 119 5.78 -3.04 5.84
C LEU A 119 5.51 -4.45 6.34
N GLU A 120 4.24 -4.82 6.33
CA GLU A 120 3.81 -6.19 6.56
C GLU A 120 3.12 -6.69 5.29
N VAL A 121 3.42 -7.90 4.89
CA VAL A 121 2.88 -8.51 3.68
C VAL A 121 2.49 -9.96 3.98
N GLU A 122 1.38 -10.40 3.41
CA GLU A 122 0.95 -11.78 3.55
C GLU A 122 1.92 -12.72 2.83
N ALA A 123 2.27 -13.83 3.47
CA ALA A 123 3.26 -14.78 2.94
C ALA A 123 2.87 -15.33 1.56
N GLN A 124 1.58 -15.40 1.27
CA GLN A 124 1.08 -15.91 -0.01
C GLN A 124 1.11 -14.88 -1.14
N ASN A 125 1.33 -13.61 -0.82
CA ASN A 125 1.41 -12.55 -1.83
C ASN A 125 2.81 -12.48 -2.42
N THR A 126 3.18 -13.51 -3.17
CA THR A 126 4.53 -13.67 -3.72
C THR A 126 4.93 -12.55 -4.69
N ARG A 127 3.96 -12.00 -5.40
CA ARG A 127 4.21 -10.89 -6.35
C ARG A 127 4.62 -9.62 -5.62
N ALA A 128 3.92 -9.27 -4.54
CA ALA A 128 4.27 -8.12 -3.72
C ALA A 128 5.64 -8.31 -3.07
N ILE A 129 5.90 -9.51 -2.53
CA ILE A 129 7.19 -9.83 -1.93
C ILE A 129 8.33 -9.63 -2.94
N ALA A 130 8.17 -10.14 -4.16
CA ALA A 130 9.16 -9.96 -5.21
C ALA A 130 9.41 -8.49 -5.53
N PHE A 131 8.35 -7.68 -5.59
CA PHE A 131 8.45 -6.24 -5.81
C PHE A 131 9.23 -5.56 -4.69
N TYR A 132 8.92 -5.88 -3.44
CA TYR A 132 9.60 -5.26 -2.30
C TYR A 132 11.07 -5.67 -2.24
N GLU A 133 11.39 -6.92 -2.48
CA GLU A 133 12.77 -7.39 -2.52
C GLU A 133 13.56 -6.71 -3.64
N ALA A 134 12.95 -6.53 -4.81
CA ALA A 134 13.56 -5.82 -5.92
C ALA A 134 13.80 -4.34 -5.61
N ASN A 135 13.07 -3.77 -4.66
CA ASN A 135 13.20 -2.37 -4.24
C ASN A 135 13.99 -2.18 -2.94
N GLY A 136 14.82 -3.15 -2.57
CA GLY A 136 15.75 -3.00 -1.47
C GLY A 136 15.21 -3.36 -0.10
N PHE A 137 14.00 -3.90 0.00
CA PHE A 137 13.46 -4.39 1.26
C PHE A 137 14.04 -5.77 1.57
N VAL A 138 14.33 -5.99 2.83
CA VAL A 138 14.86 -7.25 3.32
C VAL A 138 13.92 -7.78 4.39
N ARG A 139 13.70 -9.09 4.40
CA ARG A 139 12.86 -9.70 5.41
C ARG A 139 13.48 -9.51 6.79
N SER A 140 12.68 -8.92 7.68
CA SER A 140 13.05 -8.74 9.08
C SER A 140 12.72 -10.01 9.87
N GLY A 141 13.46 -10.27 10.93
CA GLY A 141 13.12 -11.33 11.89
C GLY A 141 11.98 -10.99 12.82
N ASP A 142 11.46 -9.75 12.72
CA ASP A 142 10.38 -9.31 13.59
C ASP A 142 9.06 -10.01 13.26
N THR A 143 8.21 -10.17 14.27
CA THR A 143 6.85 -10.66 14.10
C THR A 143 5.97 -9.50 13.65
N GLY A 144 5.05 -9.76 12.73
CA GLY A 144 4.06 -8.78 12.32
C GLY A 144 3.17 -8.35 13.49
N GLU A 145 2.75 -7.08 13.49
CA GLU A 145 1.90 -6.52 14.55
C GLU A 145 0.49 -7.09 14.52
N ARG A 146 0.09 -7.65 13.39
CA ARG A 146 -1.25 -8.22 13.19
C ARG A 146 -1.15 -9.48 12.34
N THR A 147 -2.18 -10.32 12.44
CA THR A 147 -2.35 -11.42 11.48
C THR A 147 -2.79 -10.84 10.14
N GLY A 148 -2.57 -11.56 9.06
CA GLY A 148 -3.07 -11.19 7.76
C GLY A 148 -4.59 -11.13 7.74
N THR A 149 -5.14 -10.57 6.67
CA THR A 149 -6.56 -10.35 6.46
C THR A 149 -7.42 -11.60 6.73
N PHE A 150 -6.88 -12.76 6.42
CA PHE A 150 -7.60 -14.03 6.50
C PHE A 150 -7.08 -14.91 7.65
N GLY A 151 -6.45 -14.30 8.65
CA GLY A 151 -5.93 -15.02 9.82
C GLY A 151 -4.55 -15.63 9.64
N GLU A 152 -3.88 -15.33 8.54
CA GLU A 152 -2.57 -15.86 8.24
C GLU A 152 -1.44 -15.02 8.81
N PRO A 153 -0.25 -15.61 9.05
CA PRO A 153 0.89 -14.81 9.47
C PRO A 153 1.31 -13.81 8.39
N THR A 154 1.65 -12.60 8.79
CA THR A 154 2.28 -11.64 7.91
C THR A 154 3.80 -11.70 8.08
N LEU A 155 4.50 -11.34 7.01
CA LEU A 155 5.95 -11.19 7.00
C LEU A 155 6.30 -9.72 7.11
N VAL A 156 7.30 -9.40 7.90
CA VAL A 156 7.78 -8.02 8.04
C VAL A 156 8.98 -7.82 7.15
N TYR A 157 8.92 -6.80 6.31
CA TYR A 157 10.01 -6.37 5.45
C TYR A 157 10.43 -4.95 5.82
N ARG A 158 11.73 -4.68 5.74
CA ARG A 158 12.29 -3.42 6.17
C ARG A 158 13.38 -2.97 5.20
N ARG A 159 13.46 -1.66 4.97
CA ARG A 159 14.51 -1.05 4.17
C ARG A 159 15.08 0.14 4.94
N PRO A 160 16.39 0.20 5.19
CA PRO A 160 16.99 1.39 5.79
C PRO A 160 16.96 2.54 4.80
N LEU A 161 16.75 3.75 5.29
CA LEU A 161 16.75 4.97 4.51
C LEU A 161 18.02 5.76 4.82
N ALA A 162 18.65 6.29 3.80
CA ALA A 162 19.79 7.16 3.97
C ALA A 162 19.30 8.47 4.56
N GLY A 163 19.70 8.74 5.81
CA GLY A 163 19.36 9.96 6.51
C GLY A 163 20.50 10.93 6.52
#